data_184b5bdcba154c7635f173338bd6bd21
#
_entry.id   184b5bdcba154c7635f173338bd6bd21
#
_cell.length_a   1.000
_cell.length_b   1.000
_cell.length_c   1.000
_cell.angle_alpha   90.00
_cell.angle_beta   90.00
_cell.angle_gamma   90.00
#
_symmetry.space_group_name_H-M   'P 1'
#
loop_
_entity.id
_entity.type
_entity.pdbx_description
1 polymer ?
#
loop_
_entity_poly.entity_id
_entity_poly.type
_entity_poly.pdbx_seq_one_letter_code
_entity_poly.pdbx_strand_id
1 'polypeptide(L)'
;MPIISIILPVYNAGKYLRKCLDSLKVQTFPDIEILCVDDGSQDGSRRICEEYMLADKRFKLLSQPNSGPAAARNLGLRNAAGRYLMFCDADDWYQPDICEKLLKAITASQTDIAICGCRVIDEGEQVRPQEDIAYYRLYYSGKQQITGELIQRTNVMLWNKIFKADLVRQYGIDFPTGYEYDDNCFYWQYMCVAKTVCFLNEELYNYLRRNDSVMGKVYNRKNKGVYDSLYSLEYFYDFLRRNSLEKRHQRLFVDIYQNCWRFCTGFLDERQYAQAYKIFNRFRRILPPDVSSELKKHCCPRYLLRLGNFKLAEFICLNGKDGLTGCRLIDIRLVLFSKLTLFNLSLKNAVVRLKFCGLRILRLRQRK
;
A
#
# COMPACT_ATOMS: atom_id res chain seq x y z
N MET A 1 11.62 -14.56 -27.46
CA MET A 1 11.18 -14.39 -26.05
C MET A 1 10.44 -13.07 -25.96
N PRO A 2 9.35 -12.96 -25.21
CA PRO A 2 8.61 -11.70 -25.11
C PRO A 2 9.49 -10.60 -24.48
N ILE A 3 9.24 -9.37 -24.85
CA ILE A 3 9.91 -8.21 -24.23
C ILE A 3 9.21 -7.82 -22.92
N ILE A 4 7.88 -7.89 -22.90
CA ILE A 4 7.07 -7.56 -21.73
C ILE A 4 6.25 -8.77 -21.29
N SER A 5 6.25 -9.09 -20.00
CA SER A 5 5.28 -9.99 -19.37
C SER A 5 4.24 -9.17 -18.59
N ILE A 6 2.97 -9.32 -18.95
CA ILE A 6 1.84 -8.73 -18.24
C ILE A 6 1.26 -9.81 -17.33
N ILE A 7 1.26 -9.56 -16.01
CA ILE A 7 0.74 -10.49 -15.01
C ILE A 7 -0.65 -10.03 -14.61
N LEU A 8 -1.64 -10.91 -14.80
CA LEU A 8 -3.05 -10.67 -14.57
C LEU A 8 -3.61 -11.72 -13.58
N PRO A 9 -3.71 -11.41 -12.28
CA PRO A 9 -4.40 -12.29 -11.35
C PRO A 9 -5.91 -12.27 -11.64
N VAL A 10 -6.53 -13.44 -11.66
CA VAL A 10 -7.96 -13.61 -11.98
C VAL A 10 -8.62 -14.42 -10.87
N TYR A 11 -9.65 -13.86 -10.24
CA TYR A 11 -10.51 -14.58 -9.30
C TYR A 11 -11.94 -14.03 -9.34
N ASN A 12 -12.88 -14.84 -9.80
CA ASN A 12 -14.30 -14.49 -9.90
C ASN A 12 -14.55 -13.11 -10.53
N ALA A 13 -13.89 -12.84 -11.67
CA ALA A 13 -13.90 -11.57 -12.39
C ALA A 13 -14.75 -11.58 -13.66
N GLY A 14 -15.59 -12.61 -13.88
CA GLY A 14 -16.28 -12.87 -15.15
C GLY A 14 -17.06 -11.67 -15.71
N LYS A 15 -17.60 -10.82 -14.85
CA LYS A 15 -18.34 -9.61 -15.26
C LYS A 15 -17.46 -8.59 -16.00
N TYR A 16 -16.18 -8.46 -15.63
CA TYR A 16 -15.30 -7.40 -16.13
C TYR A 16 -14.18 -7.93 -17.03
N LEU A 17 -13.85 -9.21 -16.88
CA LEU A 17 -12.65 -9.84 -17.43
C LEU A 17 -12.52 -9.72 -18.95
N ARG A 18 -13.64 -9.81 -19.72
CA ARG A 18 -13.60 -9.68 -21.19
C ARG A 18 -13.10 -8.30 -21.61
N LYS A 19 -13.58 -7.22 -20.98
CA LYS A 19 -13.10 -5.84 -21.26
C LYS A 19 -11.60 -5.70 -21.00
N CYS A 20 -11.13 -6.28 -19.90
CA CYS A 20 -9.71 -6.34 -19.57
C CYS A 20 -8.89 -7.06 -20.66
N LEU A 21 -9.27 -8.31 -20.98
CA LEU A 21 -8.55 -9.13 -21.95
C LEU A 21 -8.59 -8.55 -23.38
N ASP A 22 -9.72 -7.96 -23.80
CA ASP A 22 -9.81 -7.25 -25.08
C ASP A 22 -8.82 -6.08 -25.15
N SER A 23 -8.66 -5.34 -24.08
CA SER A 23 -7.71 -4.24 -24.01
C SER A 23 -6.24 -4.70 -24.13
N LEU A 24 -5.93 -5.87 -23.59
CA LEU A 24 -4.61 -6.49 -23.69
C LEU A 24 -4.38 -7.11 -25.08
N LYS A 25 -5.43 -7.62 -25.72
CA LYS A 25 -5.38 -8.20 -27.08
C LYS A 25 -5.05 -7.15 -28.14
N VAL A 26 -5.57 -5.93 -27.99
CA VAL A 26 -5.40 -4.84 -28.98
C VAL A 26 -4.15 -3.97 -28.75
N GLN A 27 -3.23 -4.40 -27.89
CA GLN A 27 -1.99 -3.64 -27.65
C GLN A 27 -1.18 -3.46 -28.94
N THR A 28 -0.73 -2.22 -29.19
CA THR A 28 0.06 -1.86 -30.40
C THR A 28 1.44 -2.49 -30.42
N PHE A 29 2.02 -2.76 -29.25
CA PHE A 29 3.29 -3.46 -29.12
C PHE A 29 3.09 -4.98 -29.10
N PRO A 30 3.62 -5.73 -30.10
CA PRO A 30 3.28 -7.14 -30.29
C PRO A 30 4.07 -8.12 -29.40
N ASP A 31 5.32 -7.76 -29.00
CA ASP A 31 6.23 -8.68 -28.30
C ASP A 31 5.92 -8.75 -26.79
N ILE A 32 4.67 -9.11 -26.48
CA ILE A 32 4.16 -9.27 -25.11
C ILE A 32 3.71 -10.71 -24.87
N GLU A 33 3.75 -11.15 -23.63
CA GLU A 33 2.98 -12.27 -23.11
C GLU A 33 2.03 -11.80 -22.02
N ILE A 34 0.87 -12.40 -21.95
CA ILE A 34 -0.18 -12.12 -20.96
C ILE A 34 -0.37 -13.39 -20.13
N LEU A 35 0.06 -13.33 -18.88
CA LEU A 35 -0.05 -14.42 -17.92
C LEU A 35 -1.32 -14.26 -17.10
N CYS A 36 -2.42 -14.86 -17.57
CA CYS A 36 -3.66 -14.97 -16.82
C CYS A 36 -3.48 -16.02 -15.72
N VAL A 37 -3.50 -15.61 -14.48
CA VAL A 37 -3.33 -16.51 -13.33
C VAL A 37 -4.67 -16.70 -12.63
N ASP A 38 -5.36 -17.78 -12.97
CA ASP A 38 -6.63 -18.15 -12.35
C ASP A 38 -6.40 -18.70 -10.95
N ASP A 39 -6.86 -17.97 -9.94
CA ASP A 39 -6.74 -18.28 -8.51
C ASP A 39 -7.95 -19.10 -8.01
N GLY A 40 -8.35 -20.13 -8.78
CA GLY A 40 -9.43 -21.04 -8.42
C GLY A 40 -10.82 -20.42 -8.59
N SER A 41 -11.07 -19.70 -9.68
CA SER A 41 -12.37 -19.09 -9.99
C SER A 41 -13.48 -20.11 -10.14
N GLN A 42 -14.70 -19.74 -9.71
CA GLN A 42 -15.91 -20.56 -9.75
C GLN A 42 -17.04 -19.95 -10.61
N ASP A 43 -16.80 -18.77 -11.24
CA ASP A 43 -17.82 -17.99 -11.96
C ASP A 43 -17.68 -17.99 -13.49
N GLY A 44 -16.89 -18.87 -14.07
CA GLY A 44 -16.62 -18.90 -15.51
C GLY A 44 -15.45 -18.05 -15.97
N SER A 45 -14.75 -17.31 -15.09
CA SER A 45 -13.56 -16.54 -15.42
C SER A 45 -12.47 -17.39 -16.08
N ARG A 46 -12.23 -18.60 -15.56
CA ARG A 46 -11.28 -19.54 -16.13
C ARG A 46 -11.61 -19.85 -17.59
N ARG A 47 -12.87 -20.16 -17.90
CA ARG A 47 -13.31 -20.44 -19.27
C ARG A 47 -13.06 -19.25 -20.20
N ILE A 48 -13.32 -18.03 -19.72
CA ILE A 48 -13.00 -16.82 -20.50
C ILE A 48 -11.51 -16.75 -20.82
N CYS A 49 -10.62 -16.98 -19.85
CA CYS A 49 -9.17 -17.03 -20.11
C CYS A 49 -8.77 -18.11 -21.11
N GLU A 50 -9.38 -19.31 -21.05
CA GLU A 50 -9.16 -20.40 -22.00
C GLU A 50 -9.55 -20.00 -23.43
N GLU A 51 -10.66 -19.28 -23.62
CA GLU A 51 -11.09 -18.76 -24.91
C GLU A 51 -10.04 -17.82 -25.53
N TYR A 52 -9.46 -16.89 -24.74
CA TYR A 52 -8.41 -15.96 -25.23
C TYR A 52 -7.10 -16.69 -25.50
N MET A 53 -6.69 -17.64 -24.66
CA MET A 53 -5.49 -18.44 -24.88
C MET A 53 -5.56 -19.24 -26.18
N LEU A 54 -6.74 -19.79 -26.53
CA LEU A 54 -6.94 -20.51 -27.80
C LEU A 54 -6.93 -19.57 -29.01
N ALA A 55 -7.38 -18.33 -28.86
CA ALA A 55 -7.49 -17.36 -29.95
C ALA A 55 -6.20 -16.58 -30.21
N ASP A 56 -5.31 -16.41 -29.21
CA ASP A 56 -4.10 -15.61 -29.34
C ASP A 56 -2.98 -16.22 -28.48
N LYS A 57 -1.89 -16.65 -29.14
CA LYS A 57 -0.73 -17.31 -28.51
C LYS A 57 0.03 -16.45 -27.48
N ARG A 58 -0.23 -15.15 -27.42
CA ARG A 58 0.35 -14.27 -26.39
C ARG A 58 -0.25 -14.51 -25.02
N PHE A 59 -1.50 -15.00 -24.96
CA PHE A 59 -2.15 -15.36 -23.71
C PHE A 59 -1.73 -16.73 -23.22
N LYS A 60 -1.43 -16.82 -21.95
CA LYS A 60 -1.10 -18.06 -21.22
C LYS A 60 -1.96 -18.14 -19.98
N LEU A 61 -2.52 -19.32 -19.72
CA LEU A 61 -3.29 -19.58 -18.52
C LEU A 61 -2.46 -20.39 -17.53
N LEU A 62 -2.31 -19.87 -16.33
CA LEU A 62 -1.80 -20.54 -15.16
C LEU A 62 -2.95 -20.70 -14.17
N SER A 63 -2.98 -21.79 -13.41
CA SER A 63 -4.04 -22.02 -12.43
C SER A 63 -3.45 -22.53 -11.11
N GLN A 64 -4.07 -22.10 -10.02
CA GLN A 64 -3.78 -22.57 -8.67
C GLN A 64 -5.06 -22.67 -7.83
N PRO A 65 -5.08 -23.45 -6.75
CA PRO A 65 -6.13 -23.33 -5.73
C PRO A 65 -6.14 -21.91 -5.15
N ASN A 66 -7.33 -21.39 -4.81
CA ASN A 66 -7.48 -20.06 -4.27
C ASN A 66 -6.51 -19.80 -3.09
N SER A 67 -5.56 -18.92 -3.32
CA SER A 67 -4.47 -18.59 -2.39
C SER A 67 -4.26 -17.07 -2.27
N GLY A 68 -5.14 -16.29 -2.90
CA GLY A 68 -5.17 -14.84 -2.88
C GLY A 68 -4.30 -14.16 -3.97
N PRO A 69 -4.54 -12.86 -4.20
CA PRO A 69 -3.93 -12.12 -5.31
C PRO A 69 -2.40 -12.09 -5.26
N ALA A 70 -1.81 -12.00 -4.07
CA ALA A 70 -0.35 -12.07 -3.86
C ALA A 70 0.24 -13.38 -4.39
N ALA A 71 -0.38 -14.51 -4.05
CA ALA A 71 0.07 -15.83 -4.49
C ALA A 71 -0.05 -15.97 -6.02
N ALA A 72 -1.15 -15.46 -6.60
CA ALA A 72 -1.36 -15.44 -8.04
C ALA A 72 -0.30 -14.57 -8.76
N ARG A 73 -0.03 -13.36 -8.26
CA ARG A 73 1.04 -12.51 -8.80
C ARG A 73 2.41 -13.18 -8.70
N ASN A 74 2.72 -13.85 -7.59
CA ASN A 74 3.96 -14.61 -7.41
C ASN A 74 4.06 -15.79 -8.40
N LEU A 75 2.96 -16.49 -8.68
CA LEU A 75 2.96 -17.55 -9.70
C LEU A 75 3.24 -16.94 -11.09
N GLY A 76 2.63 -15.80 -11.41
CA GLY A 76 2.91 -15.02 -12.61
C GLY A 76 4.38 -14.60 -12.71
N LEU A 77 4.98 -14.06 -11.64
CA LEU A 77 6.40 -13.66 -11.60
C LEU A 77 7.35 -14.83 -11.89
N ARG A 78 7.09 -15.99 -11.33
CA ARG A 78 7.93 -17.20 -11.57
C ARG A 78 7.87 -17.70 -13.02
N ASN A 79 6.78 -17.41 -13.74
CA ASN A 79 6.56 -17.84 -15.12
C ASN A 79 6.83 -16.72 -16.15
N ALA A 80 7.10 -15.51 -15.71
CA ALA A 80 7.37 -14.36 -16.58
C ALA A 80 8.74 -14.51 -17.27
N ALA A 81 8.72 -14.53 -18.61
CA ALA A 81 9.92 -14.64 -19.43
C ALA A 81 10.39 -13.28 -19.99
N GLY A 82 9.60 -12.23 -19.84
CA GLY A 82 9.89 -10.89 -20.35
C GLY A 82 11.05 -10.21 -19.65
N ARG A 83 11.70 -9.31 -20.40
CA ARG A 83 12.72 -8.41 -19.85
C ARG A 83 12.12 -7.34 -18.95
N TYR A 84 10.85 -7.02 -19.18
CA TYR A 84 10.07 -6.08 -18.38
C TYR A 84 8.80 -6.75 -17.87
N LEU A 85 8.32 -6.26 -16.73
CA LEU A 85 7.10 -6.72 -16.08
C LEU A 85 6.08 -5.59 -16.02
N MET A 86 4.83 -5.91 -16.27
CA MET A 86 3.67 -5.06 -16.04
C MET A 86 2.60 -5.86 -15.30
N PHE A 87 1.69 -5.18 -14.62
CA PHE A 87 0.57 -5.80 -13.91
C PHE A 87 -0.73 -5.18 -14.38
N CYS A 88 -1.78 -5.98 -14.42
CA CYS A 88 -3.14 -5.51 -14.71
C CYS A 88 -4.10 -6.18 -13.74
N ASP A 89 -5.10 -5.48 -13.24
CA ASP A 89 -6.16 -6.09 -12.44
C ASP A 89 -7.34 -6.48 -13.36
N ALA A 90 -8.02 -7.59 -13.05
CA ALA A 90 -9.00 -8.22 -13.95
C ALA A 90 -10.30 -7.44 -14.16
N ASP A 91 -10.51 -6.38 -13.39
CA ASP A 91 -11.63 -5.45 -13.50
C ASP A 91 -11.27 -4.10 -14.16
N ASP A 92 -9.98 -3.91 -14.51
CA ASP A 92 -9.44 -2.71 -15.15
C ASP A 92 -9.10 -2.95 -16.64
N TRP A 93 -8.69 -1.90 -17.35
CA TRP A 93 -8.26 -2.06 -18.75
C TRP A 93 -7.20 -1.04 -19.17
N TYR A 94 -6.38 -1.43 -20.12
CA TYR A 94 -5.30 -0.64 -20.70
C TYR A 94 -5.79 0.26 -21.85
N GLN A 95 -5.10 1.39 -22.06
CA GLN A 95 -5.14 2.06 -23.36
C GLN A 95 -4.33 1.23 -24.39
N PRO A 96 -4.68 1.27 -25.68
CA PRO A 96 -4.07 0.39 -26.70
C PRO A 96 -2.55 0.53 -26.83
N ASP A 97 -1.97 1.65 -26.42
CA ASP A 97 -0.57 2.02 -26.62
C ASP A 97 0.26 2.08 -25.33
N ILE A 98 -0.29 1.63 -24.19
CA ILE A 98 0.41 1.70 -22.90
C ILE A 98 1.72 0.90 -22.90
N CYS A 99 1.71 -0.31 -23.48
CA CYS A 99 2.90 -1.17 -23.53
C CYS A 99 4.02 -0.51 -24.35
N GLU A 100 3.70 0.03 -25.51
CA GLU A 100 4.65 0.71 -26.39
C GLU A 100 5.22 1.98 -25.74
N LYS A 101 4.35 2.83 -25.19
CA LYS A 101 4.73 4.10 -24.58
C LYS A 101 5.57 3.92 -23.32
N LEU A 102 5.19 3.01 -22.42
CA LEU A 102 5.98 2.74 -21.22
C LEU A 102 7.32 2.09 -21.58
N LEU A 103 7.35 1.18 -22.56
CA LEU A 103 8.60 0.59 -23.02
C LEU A 103 9.52 1.65 -23.64
N LYS A 104 8.99 2.56 -24.48
CA LYS A 104 9.75 3.69 -25.02
C LYS A 104 10.26 4.61 -23.91
N ALA A 105 9.43 4.93 -22.92
CA ALA A 105 9.82 5.79 -21.81
C ALA A 105 10.98 5.19 -20.99
N ILE A 106 10.90 3.92 -20.61
CA ILE A 106 11.92 3.26 -19.77
C ILE A 106 13.24 3.06 -20.56
N THR A 107 13.16 2.74 -21.85
CA THR A 107 14.34 2.49 -22.68
C THR A 107 15.05 3.79 -23.09
N ALA A 108 14.31 4.79 -23.58
CA ALA A 108 14.89 6.07 -23.99
C ALA A 108 15.52 6.84 -22.84
N SER A 109 14.90 6.81 -21.65
CA SER A 109 15.43 7.45 -20.44
C SER A 109 16.50 6.62 -19.73
N GLN A 110 16.66 5.35 -20.10
CA GLN A 110 17.55 4.38 -19.42
C GLN A 110 17.26 4.31 -17.91
N THR A 111 15.98 4.23 -17.54
CA THR A 111 15.55 4.15 -16.14
C THR A 111 15.22 2.71 -15.73
N ASP A 112 15.04 2.49 -14.44
CA ASP A 112 14.76 1.16 -13.89
C ASP A 112 13.25 0.86 -13.83
N ILE A 113 12.44 1.92 -13.83
CA ILE A 113 10.98 1.88 -13.84
C ILE A 113 10.45 3.05 -14.67
N ALA A 114 9.32 2.87 -15.34
CA ALA A 114 8.53 3.99 -15.86
C ALA A 114 7.09 3.92 -15.35
N ILE A 115 6.46 5.08 -15.18
CA ILE A 115 5.15 5.25 -14.55
C ILE A 115 4.32 6.18 -15.40
N CYS A 116 3.08 5.79 -15.73
CA CYS A 116 2.12 6.65 -16.41
C CYS A 116 0.97 7.08 -15.49
N GLY A 117 0.15 8.02 -15.95
CA GLY A 117 -1.09 8.41 -15.33
C GLY A 117 -2.20 7.38 -15.53
N CYS A 118 -3.31 7.57 -14.81
CA CYS A 118 -4.50 6.75 -14.93
C CYS A 118 -5.77 7.60 -14.93
N ARG A 119 -6.82 7.05 -15.52
CA ARG A 119 -8.21 7.53 -15.38
C ARG A 119 -8.90 6.70 -14.31
N VAL A 120 -9.60 7.36 -13.41
CA VAL A 120 -10.46 6.70 -12.45
C VAL A 120 -11.90 6.76 -12.96
N ILE A 121 -12.53 5.61 -13.07
CA ILE A 121 -13.84 5.45 -13.70
C ILE A 121 -14.76 4.78 -12.68
N ASP A 122 -15.91 5.39 -12.40
CA ASP A 122 -16.92 4.80 -11.53
C ASP A 122 -17.77 3.74 -12.27
N GLU A 123 -18.41 2.87 -11.50
CA GLU A 123 -19.45 1.98 -12.05
C GLU A 123 -20.56 2.84 -12.68
N GLY A 124 -20.75 2.77 -13.98
CA GLY A 124 -21.59 3.67 -14.77
C GLY A 124 -20.80 4.49 -15.78
N GLU A 125 -19.50 4.19 -15.89
CA GLU A 125 -18.56 4.69 -16.90
C GLU A 125 -18.29 6.20 -16.86
N GLN A 126 -18.57 6.86 -15.74
CA GLN A 126 -18.20 8.26 -15.54
C GLN A 126 -16.74 8.39 -15.13
N VAL A 127 -15.97 9.16 -15.92
CA VAL A 127 -14.59 9.52 -15.58
C VAL A 127 -14.59 10.58 -14.49
N ARG A 128 -13.86 10.33 -13.40
CA ARG A 128 -13.72 11.29 -12.32
C ARG A 128 -12.79 12.43 -12.70
N PRO A 129 -13.14 13.68 -12.31
CA PRO A 129 -12.22 14.81 -12.46
C PRO A 129 -10.90 14.59 -11.71
N GLN A 130 -9.80 15.14 -12.24
CA GLN A 130 -8.46 15.02 -11.64
C GLN A 130 -8.36 15.61 -10.23
N GLU A 131 -9.21 16.58 -9.90
CA GLU A 131 -9.29 17.20 -8.58
C GLU A 131 -9.75 16.20 -7.50
N ASP A 132 -10.62 15.26 -7.86
CA ASP A 132 -11.20 14.27 -6.95
C ASP A 132 -10.31 13.04 -6.75
N ILE A 133 -9.23 12.93 -7.51
CA ILE A 133 -8.36 11.75 -7.53
C ILE A 133 -6.90 12.03 -7.16
N ALA A 134 -6.68 12.98 -6.24
CA ALA A 134 -5.34 13.45 -5.84
C ALA A 134 -4.35 12.33 -5.52
N TYR A 135 -4.81 11.19 -4.97
CA TYR A 135 -3.98 10.02 -4.67
C TYR A 135 -3.36 9.38 -5.92
N TYR A 136 -4.03 9.45 -7.08
CA TYR A 136 -3.58 8.85 -8.33
C TYR A 136 -2.80 9.82 -9.22
N ARG A 137 -2.70 11.09 -8.82
CA ARG A 137 -2.05 12.13 -9.58
C ARG A 137 -0.54 11.94 -9.66
N LEU A 138 0.04 12.18 -10.82
CA LEU A 138 1.49 12.26 -10.98
C LEU A 138 1.99 13.66 -10.56
N TYR A 139 2.94 13.68 -9.63
CA TYR A 139 3.56 14.93 -9.15
C TYR A 139 4.90 15.23 -9.83
N TYR A 140 5.39 14.31 -10.64
CA TYR A 140 6.68 14.39 -11.31
C TYR A 140 6.52 14.16 -12.81
N SER A 141 7.48 14.60 -13.61
CA SER A 141 7.55 14.36 -15.05
C SER A 141 8.98 14.01 -15.47
N GLY A 142 9.10 13.24 -16.56
CA GLY A 142 10.40 12.84 -17.11
C GLY A 142 11.23 11.99 -16.16
N LYS A 143 12.55 11.97 -16.42
CA LYS A 143 13.51 11.18 -15.62
C LYS A 143 13.81 11.83 -14.27
N GLN A 144 13.74 11.03 -13.21
CA GLN A 144 14.04 11.43 -11.83
C GLN A 144 14.96 10.40 -11.17
N GLN A 145 15.77 10.86 -10.21
CA GLN A 145 16.46 10.00 -9.25
C GLN A 145 15.49 9.55 -8.16
N ILE A 146 15.54 8.29 -7.78
CA ILE A 146 14.67 7.78 -6.71
C ILE A 146 15.20 8.22 -5.35
N THR A 147 14.38 8.99 -4.64
CA THR A 147 14.63 9.46 -3.27
C THR A 147 13.54 8.94 -2.34
N GLY A 148 13.79 8.99 -1.03
CA GLY A 148 12.77 8.61 -0.04
C GLY A 148 11.49 9.46 -0.13
N GLU A 149 11.62 10.75 -0.47
CA GLU A 149 10.48 11.63 -0.69
C GLU A 149 9.68 11.21 -1.94
N LEU A 150 10.36 10.94 -3.06
CA LEU A 150 9.72 10.48 -4.28
C LEU A 150 8.95 9.18 -4.07
N ILE A 151 9.53 8.22 -3.34
CA ILE A 151 8.87 6.95 -3.01
C ILE A 151 7.55 7.18 -2.26
N GLN A 152 7.54 8.10 -1.30
CA GLN A 152 6.36 8.40 -0.49
C GLN A 152 5.29 9.22 -1.23
N ARG A 153 5.69 10.03 -2.21
CA ARG A 153 4.77 10.86 -3.01
C ARG A 153 4.23 10.16 -4.25
N THR A 154 4.79 9.02 -4.63
CA THR A 154 4.31 8.23 -5.77
C THR A 154 3.34 7.16 -5.25
N ASN A 155 2.21 6.97 -5.95
CA ASN A 155 1.26 5.93 -5.58
C ASN A 155 1.90 4.54 -5.69
N VAL A 156 1.49 3.64 -4.80
CA VAL A 156 2.04 2.27 -4.69
C VAL A 156 1.47 1.28 -5.70
N MET A 157 0.43 1.66 -6.45
CA MET A 157 -0.24 0.81 -7.42
C MET A 157 0.75 0.27 -8.46
N LEU A 158 0.59 -0.98 -8.89
CA LEU A 158 1.53 -1.63 -9.81
C LEU A 158 1.10 -1.50 -11.27
N TRP A 159 -0.18 -1.39 -11.52
CA TRP A 159 -0.82 -1.51 -12.82
C TRP A 159 -0.52 -0.37 -13.82
N ASN A 160 -0.03 0.78 -13.37
CA ASN A 160 0.38 1.90 -14.24
C ASN A 160 1.91 1.99 -14.42
N LYS A 161 2.60 0.88 -14.21
CA LYS A 161 4.06 0.86 -14.18
C LYS A 161 4.64 -0.25 -15.03
N ILE A 162 5.83 -0.01 -15.59
CA ILE A 162 6.68 -1.02 -16.19
C ILE A 162 7.98 -1.14 -15.39
N PHE A 163 8.39 -2.36 -15.08
CA PHE A 163 9.50 -2.67 -14.19
C PHE A 163 10.57 -3.46 -14.95
N LYS A 164 11.85 -3.22 -14.70
CA LYS A 164 12.92 -4.15 -15.14
C LYS A 164 12.82 -5.45 -14.39
N ALA A 165 12.64 -6.56 -15.09
CA ALA A 165 12.50 -7.88 -14.49
C ALA A 165 13.78 -8.35 -13.79
N ASP A 166 14.95 -7.92 -14.28
CA ASP A 166 16.25 -8.34 -13.72
C ASP A 166 16.41 -7.88 -12.26
N LEU A 167 15.91 -6.68 -11.89
CA LEU A 167 15.93 -6.24 -10.49
C LEU A 167 15.05 -7.13 -9.61
N VAL A 168 13.88 -7.54 -10.13
CA VAL A 168 12.97 -8.43 -9.38
C VAL A 168 13.65 -9.78 -9.11
N ARG A 169 14.29 -10.36 -10.13
CA ARG A 169 15.00 -11.63 -10.03
C ARG A 169 16.25 -11.52 -9.15
N GLN A 170 17.06 -10.48 -9.33
CA GLN A 170 18.32 -10.29 -8.62
C GLN A 170 18.13 -10.13 -7.12
N TYR A 171 17.12 -9.39 -6.70
CA TYR A 171 16.89 -9.06 -5.29
C TYR A 171 15.81 -9.93 -4.63
N GLY A 172 15.22 -10.86 -5.37
CA GLY A 172 14.17 -11.74 -4.85
C GLY A 172 12.95 -10.94 -4.41
N ILE A 173 12.49 -9.99 -5.25
CA ILE A 173 11.30 -9.18 -4.98
C ILE A 173 10.05 -10.00 -5.27
N ASP A 174 9.15 -10.06 -4.29
CA ASP A 174 7.92 -10.84 -4.36
C ASP A 174 6.81 -10.21 -3.52
N PHE A 175 5.64 -10.81 -3.55
CA PHE A 175 4.46 -10.38 -2.80
C PHE A 175 4.30 -11.18 -1.51
N PRO A 176 4.03 -10.54 -0.36
CA PRO A 176 3.67 -11.24 0.86
C PRO A 176 2.32 -11.93 0.70
N THR A 177 2.27 -13.26 0.87
CA THR A 177 1.02 -14.03 0.78
C THR A 177 0.24 -14.01 2.08
N GLY A 178 -1.10 -14.02 1.99
CA GLY A 178 -1.98 -14.07 3.15
C GLY A 178 -2.31 -12.70 3.77
N TYR A 179 -1.92 -11.60 3.12
CA TYR A 179 -2.20 -10.24 3.54
C TYR A 179 -2.87 -9.45 2.44
N GLU A 180 -3.71 -8.47 2.82
CA GLU A 180 -4.14 -7.39 1.93
C GLU A 180 -3.01 -6.34 1.81
N TYR A 181 -3.06 -5.46 0.80
CA TYR A 181 -2.03 -4.44 0.54
C TYR A 181 -0.65 -5.00 0.16
N ASP A 182 -0.64 -6.13 -0.52
CA ASP A 182 0.55 -6.82 -1.01
C ASP A 182 1.33 -6.00 -2.06
N ASP A 183 0.64 -5.20 -2.86
CA ASP A 183 1.18 -4.26 -3.84
C ASP A 183 2.10 -3.21 -3.22
N ASN A 184 1.73 -2.68 -2.04
CA ASN A 184 2.56 -1.75 -1.29
C ASN A 184 3.96 -2.34 -1.04
N CYS A 185 3.99 -3.59 -0.61
CA CYS A 185 5.23 -4.27 -0.25
C CYS A 185 6.13 -4.49 -1.46
N PHE A 186 5.56 -4.97 -2.58
CA PHE A 186 6.29 -5.12 -3.84
C PHE A 186 6.87 -3.78 -4.31
N TYR A 187 6.05 -2.72 -4.29
CA TYR A 187 6.48 -1.38 -4.69
C TYR A 187 7.65 -0.88 -3.84
N TRP A 188 7.57 -0.99 -2.51
CA TRP A 188 8.66 -0.52 -1.63
C TRP A 188 9.94 -1.32 -1.83
N GLN A 189 9.86 -2.65 -1.95
CA GLN A 189 11.00 -3.51 -2.25
C GLN A 189 11.68 -3.05 -3.55
N TYR A 190 10.88 -2.86 -4.62
CA TYR A 190 11.41 -2.46 -5.92
C TYR A 190 12.07 -1.08 -5.87
N MET A 191 11.41 -0.10 -5.28
CA MET A 191 11.92 1.27 -5.20
C MET A 191 13.18 1.42 -4.34
N CYS A 192 13.41 0.52 -3.39
CA CYS A 192 14.66 0.49 -2.60
C CYS A 192 15.88 0.03 -3.39
N VAL A 193 15.70 -0.74 -4.46
CA VAL A 193 16.81 -1.25 -5.29
C VAL A 193 16.95 -0.52 -6.61
N ALA A 194 15.88 0.06 -7.13
CA ALA A 194 15.90 0.91 -8.31
C ALA A 194 16.59 2.24 -8.01
N LYS A 195 17.22 2.83 -9.03
CA LYS A 195 17.97 4.10 -8.94
C LYS A 195 17.23 5.26 -9.58
N THR A 196 16.56 4.97 -10.69
CA THR A 196 15.94 6.00 -11.53
C THR A 196 14.54 5.60 -12.00
N VAL A 197 13.68 6.60 -12.16
CA VAL A 197 12.31 6.45 -12.65
C VAL A 197 12.03 7.46 -13.75
N CYS A 198 11.20 7.09 -14.73
CA CYS A 198 10.65 8.01 -15.73
C CYS A 198 9.15 8.16 -15.54
N PHE A 199 8.65 9.38 -15.45
CA PHE A 199 7.22 9.69 -15.38
C PHE A 199 6.72 10.18 -16.74
N LEU A 200 5.66 9.53 -17.22
CA LEU A 200 4.97 9.85 -18.46
C LEU A 200 3.59 10.46 -18.12
N ASN A 201 3.41 11.75 -18.41
CA ASN A 201 2.19 12.49 -18.12
C ASN A 201 1.08 12.19 -19.15
N GLU A 202 0.78 10.90 -19.31
CA GLU A 202 -0.32 10.40 -20.13
C GLU A 202 -1.15 9.41 -19.32
N GLU A 203 -2.47 9.48 -19.46
CA GLU A 203 -3.41 8.60 -18.75
C GLU A 203 -3.63 7.33 -19.58
N LEU A 204 -2.82 6.32 -19.32
CA LEU A 204 -2.79 5.09 -20.15
C LEU A 204 -3.44 3.89 -19.48
N TYR A 205 -3.83 3.99 -18.23
CA TYR A 205 -4.53 2.96 -17.46
C TYR A 205 -5.92 3.43 -17.07
N ASN A 206 -6.92 2.54 -17.14
CA ASN A 206 -8.28 2.83 -16.72
C ASN A 206 -8.62 1.98 -15.49
N TYR A 207 -8.69 2.63 -14.36
CA TYR A 207 -9.01 2.03 -13.06
C TYR A 207 -10.51 2.10 -12.79
N LEU A 208 -11.16 0.94 -12.65
CA LEU A 208 -12.59 0.84 -12.32
C LEU A 208 -12.80 0.88 -10.80
N ARG A 209 -13.39 1.95 -10.31
CA ARG A 209 -13.74 2.07 -8.90
C ARG A 209 -15.09 1.43 -8.60
N ARG A 210 -15.08 0.41 -7.76
CA ARG A 210 -16.27 -0.34 -7.34
C ARG A 210 -16.49 -0.24 -5.84
N ASN A 211 -17.76 -0.26 -5.41
CA ASN A 211 -18.12 -0.23 -3.99
C ASN A 211 -17.79 -1.55 -3.26
N ASP A 212 -17.77 -2.67 -3.96
CA ASP A 212 -17.46 -4.00 -3.44
C ASP A 212 -15.96 -4.35 -3.45
N SER A 213 -15.11 -3.46 -3.99
CA SER A 213 -13.66 -3.63 -3.99
C SER A 213 -13.07 -3.62 -2.57
N VAL A 214 -11.83 -4.08 -2.42
CA VAL A 214 -11.08 -4.02 -1.14
C VAL A 214 -11.08 -2.59 -0.59
N MET A 215 -10.73 -1.60 -1.41
CA MET A 215 -10.73 -0.19 -1.00
C MET A 215 -12.13 0.34 -0.71
N GLY A 216 -13.15 -0.07 -1.45
CA GLY A 216 -14.54 0.26 -1.15
C GLY A 216 -14.98 -0.23 0.23
N LYS A 217 -14.59 -1.45 0.61
CA LYS A 217 -14.83 -2.01 1.96
C LYS A 217 -14.08 -1.26 3.07
N VAL A 218 -12.85 -0.81 2.83
CA VAL A 218 -12.08 0.01 3.77
C VAL A 218 -12.80 1.32 4.04
N TYR A 219 -13.15 2.07 3.00
CA TYR A 219 -13.86 3.34 3.15
C TYR A 219 -15.20 3.18 3.88
N ASN A 220 -15.87 2.04 3.70
CA ASN A 220 -17.10 1.72 4.39
C ASN A 220 -16.89 1.11 5.80
N ARG A 221 -15.66 1.11 6.34
CA ARG A 221 -15.28 0.54 7.64
C ARG A 221 -15.64 -0.94 7.83
N LYS A 222 -15.73 -1.70 6.74
CA LYS A 222 -16.08 -3.14 6.73
C LYS A 222 -14.86 -4.05 6.57
N ASN A 223 -13.67 -3.47 6.37
CA ASN A 223 -12.44 -4.24 6.16
C ASN A 223 -11.83 -4.70 7.48
N LYS A 224 -11.61 -6.01 7.60
CA LYS A 224 -10.88 -6.63 8.71
C LYS A 224 -9.36 -6.66 8.50
N GLY A 225 -8.91 -6.49 7.25
CA GLY A 225 -7.51 -6.57 6.83
C GLY A 225 -6.68 -5.30 7.09
N VAL A 226 -7.25 -4.28 7.78
CA VAL A 226 -6.53 -3.04 8.04
C VAL A 226 -5.18 -3.24 8.77
N TYR A 227 -5.05 -4.32 9.55
CA TYR A 227 -3.78 -4.69 10.19
C TYR A 227 -2.73 -5.24 9.23
N ASP A 228 -3.15 -5.72 8.05
CA ASP A 228 -2.26 -6.33 7.08
C ASP A 228 -1.24 -5.33 6.55
N SER A 229 -1.60 -4.04 6.56
CA SER A 229 -0.65 -2.95 6.30
C SER A 229 0.51 -2.90 7.30
N LEU A 230 0.33 -3.39 8.54
CA LEU A 230 1.38 -3.49 9.55
C LEU A 230 2.20 -4.79 9.38
N TYR A 231 1.57 -5.90 9.01
CA TYR A 231 2.27 -7.16 8.74
C TYR A 231 3.13 -7.07 7.48
N SER A 232 2.68 -6.36 6.44
CA SER A 232 3.47 -6.12 5.24
C SER A 232 4.77 -5.37 5.53
N LEU A 233 4.83 -4.58 6.62
CA LEU A 233 6.06 -3.91 7.06
C LEU A 233 7.09 -4.87 7.65
N GLU A 234 6.66 -5.93 8.35
CA GLU A 234 7.58 -6.97 8.83
C GLU A 234 8.24 -7.66 7.62
N TYR A 235 7.44 -8.00 6.61
CA TYR A 235 7.92 -8.60 5.36
C TYR A 235 8.89 -7.68 4.60
N PHE A 236 8.56 -6.40 4.49
CA PHE A 236 9.43 -5.40 3.86
C PHE A 236 10.75 -5.23 4.62
N TYR A 237 10.71 -5.22 5.95
CA TYR A 237 11.94 -5.13 6.75
C TYR A 237 12.83 -6.34 6.59
N ASP A 238 12.26 -7.55 6.52
CA ASP A 238 13.00 -8.78 6.23
C ASP A 238 13.64 -8.77 4.83
N PHE A 239 12.96 -8.17 3.83
CA PHE A 239 13.57 -7.92 2.52
C PHE A 239 14.79 -7.00 2.62
N LEU A 240 14.69 -5.89 3.36
CA LEU A 240 15.83 -4.97 3.55
C LEU A 240 17.01 -5.70 4.20
N ARG A 241 16.75 -6.54 5.21
CA ARG A 241 17.79 -7.32 5.90
C ARG A 241 18.45 -8.36 4.98
N ARG A 242 17.66 -9.16 4.27
CA ARG A 242 18.16 -10.17 3.33
C ARG A 242 19.14 -9.60 2.31
N ASN A 243 18.88 -8.34 1.90
CA ASN A 243 19.64 -7.65 0.88
C ASN A 243 20.66 -6.64 1.45
N SER A 244 20.88 -6.62 2.78
CA SER A 244 21.79 -5.69 3.47
C SER A 244 21.51 -4.21 3.18
N LEU A 245 20.21 -3.85 3.04
CA LEU A 245 19.72 -2.53 2.68
C LEU A 245 19.15 -1.74 3.87
N GLU A 246 19.03 -2.35 5.05
CA GLU A 246 18.36 -1.77 6.21
C GLU A 246 18.98 -0.45 6.69
N LYS A 247 20.31 -0.36 6.71
CA LYS A 247 21.02 0.88 7.10
C LYS A 247 20.79 2.00 6.09
N ARG A 248 20.86 1.68 4.78
CA ARG A 248 20.67 2.63 3.68
C ARG A 248 19.26 3.21 3.67
N HIS A 249 18.27 2.41 3.96
CA HIS A 249 16.85 2.78 3.87
C HIS A 249 16.18 2.94 5.25
N GLN A 250 16.94 3.04 6.33
CA GLN A 250 16.41 3.17 7.69
C GLN A 250 15.40 4.32 7.83
N ARG A 251 15.74 5.50 7.34
CA ARG A 251 14.85 6.67 7.40
C ARG A 251 13.57 6.45 6.61
N LEU A 252 13.68 5.95 5.37
CA LEU A 252 12.54 5.63 4.53
C LEU A 252 11.63 4.60 5.22
N PHE A 253 12.20 3.55 5.81
CA PHE A 253 11.44 2.53 6.54
C PHE A 253 10.64 3.13 7.70
N VAL A 254 11.26 4.01 8.49
CA VAL A 254 10.58 4.72 9.60
C VAL A 254 9.41 5.56 9.08
N ASP A 255 9.63 6.30 8.00
CA ASP A 255 8.60 7.16 7.42
C ASP A 255 7.42 6.34 6.84
N ILE A 256 7.71 5.23 6.14
CA ILE A 256 6.68 4.29 5.65
C ILE A 256 5.91 3.69 6.82
N TYR A 257 6.61 3.25 7.86
CA TYR A 257 5.96 2.68 9.05
C TYR A 257 5.00 3.67 9.70
N GLN A 258 5.41 4.93 9.84
CA GLN A 258 4.56 5.98 10.39
C GLN A 258 3.30 6.21 9.54
N ASN A 259 3.43 6.20 8.22
CA ASN A 259 2.31 6.37 7.30
C ASN A 259 1.32 5.20 7.38
N CYS A 260 1.82 3.96 7.39
CA CYS A 260 0.99 2.77 7.59
C CYS A 260 0.31 2.77 8.97
N TRP A 261 1.02 3.19 10.01
CA TRP A 261 0.45 3.33 11.35
C TRP A 261 -0.69 4.35 11.38
N ARG A 262 -0.51 5.52 10.77
CA ARG A 262 -1.58 6.54 10.66
C ARG A 262 -2.78 6.02 9.89
N PHE A 263 -2.54 5.36 8.75
CA PHE A 263 -3.58 4.73 7.94
C PHE A 263 -4.36 3.71 8.78
N CYS A 264 -3.67 2.73 9.35
CA CYS A 264 -4.27 1.70 10.17
C CYS A 264 -5.11 2.29 11.30
N THR A 265 -4.52 3.18 12.12
CA THR A 265 -5.18 3.74 13.30
C THR A 265 -6.34 4.70 12.97
N GLY A 266 -6.37 5.27 11.78
CA GLY A 266 -7.47 6.13 11.31
C GLY A 266 -8.81 5.41 11.15
N PHE A 267 -8.80 4.07 11.00
CA PHE A 267 -10.00 3.25 10.78
C PHE A 267 -10.39 2.37 11.98
N LEU A 268 -9.58 2.35 13.05
CA LEU A 268 -9.76 1.45 14.18
C LEU A 268 -10.63 2.05 15.29
N ASP A 269 -11.45 1.18 15.92
CA ASP A 269 -12.03 1.46 17.22
C ASP A 269 -11.04 1.19 18.38
N GLU A 270 -11.47 1.40 19.62
CA GLU A 270 -10.62 1.26 20.82
C GLU A 270 -10.06 -0.16 21.01
N ARG A 271 -10.88 -1.20 20.75
CA ARG A 271 -10.46 -2.61 20.89
C ARG A 271 -9.46 -2.99 19.80
N GLN A 272 -9.75 -2.57 18.59
CA GLN A 272 -8.91 -2.80 17.42
C GLN A 272 -7.55 -2.10 17.55
N TYR A 273 -7.53 -0.88 18.13
CA TYR A 273 -6.29 -0.18 18.40
C TYR A 273 -5.37 -0.93 19.37
N ALA A 274 -5.92 -1.55 20.42
CA ALA A 274 -5.13 -2.36 21.34
C ALA A 274 -4.44 -3.53 20.61
N GLN A 275 -5.10 -4.13 19.61
CA GLN A 275 -4.52 -5.16 18.77
C GLN A 275 -3.40 -4.60 17.88
N ALA A 276 -3.61 -3.47 17.19
CA ALA A 276 -2.58 -2.79 16.40
C ALA A 276 -1.34 -2.48 17.25
N TYR A 277 -1.55 -2.02 18.48
CA TYR A 277 -0.45 -1.71 19.40
C TYR A 277 0.33 -2.95 19.86
N LYS A 278 -0.34 -4.11 20.01
CA LYS A 278 0.34 -5.39 20.26
C LYS A 278 1.24 -5.79 19.07
N ILE A 279 0.73 -5.67 17.83
CA ILE A 279 1.49 -5.93 16.61
C ILE A 279 2.72 -5.01 16.58
N PHE A 280 2.53 -3.70 16.78
CA PHE A 280 3.61 -2.72 16.85
C PHE A 280 4.68 -3.09 17.89
N ASN A 281 4.28 -3.42 19.12
CA ASN A 281 5.22 -3.76 20.18
C ASN A 281 5.98 -5.06 19.91
N ARG A 282 5.35 -6.05 19.29
CA ARG A 282 6.02 -7.29 18.86
C ARG A 282 7.09 -6.97 17.83
N PHE A 283 6.72 -6.25 16.78
CA PHE A 283 7.63 -5.93 15.69
C PHE A 283 8.79 -5.02 16.16
N ARG A 284 8.52 -4.01 16.97
CA ARG A 284 9.52 -3.10 17.51
C ARG A 284 10.65 -3.82 18.26
N ARG A 285 10.38 -4.98 18.86
CA ARG A 285 11.39 -5.76 19.62
C ARG A 285 12.45 -6.39 18.74
N ILE A 286 12.16 -6.62 17.47
CA ILE A 286 13.11 -7.22 16.51
C ILE A 286 13.89 -6.17 15.71
N LEU A 287 13.54 -4.89 15.86
CA LEU A 287 14.24 -3.77 15.20
C LEU A 287 15.48 -3.34 15.99
N PRO A 288 16.49 -2.75 15.31
CA PRO A 288 17.60 -2.08 15.99
C PRO A 288 17.12 -1.05 17.02
N PRO A 289 17.85 -0.85 18.14
CA PRO A 289 17.42 0.02 19.23
C PRO A 289 17.12 1.46 18.82
N ASP A 290 17.90 2.03 17.89
CA ASP A 290 17.73 3.37 17.35
C ASP A 290 16.44 3.48 16.51
N VAL A 291 16.19 2.56 15.58
CA VAL A 291 14.95 2.47 14.78
C VAL A 291 13.74 2.28 15.70
N SER A 292 13.85 1.32 16.64
CA SER A 292 12.81 1.03 17.63
C SER A 292 12.47 2.28 18.48
N SER A 293 13.49 3.03 18.90
CA SER A 293 13.31 4.27 19.69
C SER A 293 12.62 5.36 18.87
N GLU A 294 13.02 5.52 17.61
CA GLU A 294 12.42 6.52 16.73
C GLU A 294 10.96 6.21 16.43
N LEU A 295 10.62 4.98 16.09
CA LEU A 295 9.24 4.54 15.89
C LEU A 295 8.39 4.74 17.15
N LYS A 296 8.94 4.49 18.35
CA LYS A 296 8.24 4.70 19.60
C LYS A 296 7.84 6.17 19.80
N LYS A 297 8.61 7.12 19.32
CA LYS A 297 8.27 8.56 19.42
C LYS A 297 7.02 8.91 18.60
N HIS A 298 6.80 8.23 17.50
CA HIS A 298 5.75 8.54 16.52
C HIS A 298 4.51 7.64 16.61
N CYS A 299 4.69 6.38 16.98
CA CYS A 299 3.62 5.39 17.05
C CYS A 299 3.14 5.13 18.50
N CYS A 300 3.54 5.98 19.43
CA CYS A 300 3.12 5.94 20.83
C CYS A 300 1.71 6.57 20.98
N PRO A 301 0.94 6.21 22.04
CA PRO A 301 -0.33 6.86 22.39
C PRO A 301 -0.33 8.39 22.41
N ARG A 302 0.81 9.01 22.69
CA ARG A 302 0.98 10.47 22.57
C ARG A 302 0.63 11.05 21.21
N TYR A 303 0.91 10.32 20.16
CA TYR A 303 0.59 10.76 18.80
C TYR A 303 -0.91 10.82 18.56
N LEU A 304 -1.64 9.88 19.14
CA LEU A 304 -3.11 9.86 19.07
C LEU A 304 -3.75 10.98 19.87
N LEU A 305 -3.18 11.35 21.02
CA LEU A 305 -3.59 12.52 21.78
C LEU A 305 -3.47 13.82 20.95
N ARG A 306 -2.40 13.93 20.14
CA ARG A 306 -2.22 15.06 19.20
C ARG A 306 -3.20 15.06 18.03
N LEU A 307 -3.70 13.87 17.63
CA LEU A 307 -4.67 13.73 16.54
C LEU A 307 -6.13 13.93 16.98
N GLY A 308 -6.40 14.23 18.25
CA GLY A 308 -7.74 14.51 18.76
C GLY A 308 -8.60 13.27 19.00
N ASN A 309 -8.03 12.07 18.98
CA ASN A 309 -8.75 10.84 19.30
C ASN A 309 -8.76 10.58 20.81
N PHE A 310 -9.61 11.32 21.52
CA PHE A 310 -9.64 11.42 22.98
C PHE A 310 -9.99 10.11 23.69
N LYS A 311 -11.02 9.38 23.20
CA LYS A 311 -11.46 8.12 23.81
C LYS A 311 -10.37 7.06 23.79
N LEU A 312 -9.60 7.02 22.70
CA LEU A 312 -8.51 6.08 22.54
C LEU A 312 -7.31 6.41 23.45
N ALA A 313 -7.03 7.69 23.63
CA ALA A 313 -5.98 8.16 24.51
C ALA A 313 -6.30 7.90 25.99
N GLU A 314 -7.56 8.06 26.39
CA GLU A 314 -8.06 7.75 27.75
C GLU A 314 -7.91 6.25 28.05
N PHE A 315 -8.32 5.38 27.12
CA PHE A 315 -8.17 3.92 27.24
C PHE A 315 -6.71 3.49 27.43
N ILE A 316 -5.78 4.10 26.71
CA ILE A 316 -4.36 3.77 26.77
C ILE A 316 -3.74 4.25 28.10
N CYS A 317 -4.12 5.44 28.57
CA CYS A 317 -3.69 5.94 29.88
C CYS A 317 -4.18 5.07 31.04
N LEU A 318 -5.37 4.50 30.93
CA LEU A 318 -5.97 3.65 31.96
C LEU A 318 -5.42 2.21 31.99
N ASN A 319 -5.01 1.67 30.83
CA ASN A 319 -4.59 0.27 30.68
C ASN A 319 -3.07 0.05 30.51
N GLY A 320 -2.30 1.12 30.32
CA GLY A 320 -0.86 1.03 30.03
C GLY A 320 0.03 1.23 31.25
N LYS A 321 0.39 0.16 31.97
CA LYS A 321 1.44 0.24 33.01
C LYS A 321 2.83 0.59 32.44
N ASP A 322 3.08 0.33 31.18
CA ASP A 322 4.44 0.39 30.59
C ASP A 322 4.68 1.53 29.59
N GLY A 323 3.68 2.36 29.31
CA GLY A 323 3.77 3.40 28.26
C GLY A 323 4.27 4.78 28.72
N LEU A 324 4.21 5.07 30.01
CA LEU A 324 4.39 6.43 30.55
C LEU A 324 5.58 6.60 31.50
N THR A 325 6.31 5.56 31.81
CA THR A 325 7.49 5.60 32.71
C THR A 325 8.71 6.19 32.00
N GLY A 326 8.74 7.44 31.76
CA GLY A 326 9.86 8.14 31.13
C GLY A 326 9.56 9.57 30.74
N CYS A 327 8.38 10.07 31.07
CA CYS A 327 7.95 11.41 30.72
C CYS A 327 7.97 12.37 31.90
N ARG A 328 9.02 13.17 31.96
CA ARG A 328 9.02 14.40 32.76
C ARG A 328 8.21 15.46 31.99
N LEU A 329 7.11 15.94 32.57
CA LEU A 329 6.23 17.03 32.10
C LEU A 329 5.66 16.87 30.70
N ILE A 330 4.37 16.57 30.61
CA ILE A 330 3.58 16.71 29.40
C ILE A 330 2.50 17.76 29.66
N ASP A 331 2.63 18.92 29.04
CA ASP A 331 1.50 19.84 28.83
C ASP A 331 0.77 19.40 27.55
N ILE A 332 -0.40 18.79 27.72
CA ILE A 332 -1.24 18.42 26.58
C ILE A 332 -2.30 19.51 26.43
N ARG A 333 -2.16 20.33 25.42
CA ARG A 333 -3.20 21.26 24.98
C ARG A 333 -4.11 20.53 24.00
N LEU A 334 -5.32 20.18 24.45
CA LEU A 334 -6.33 19.57 23.61
C LEU A 334 -7.23 20.68 23.02
N VAL A 335 -7.13 20.89 21.73
CA VAL A 335 -8.07 21.72 21.00
C VAL A 335 -9.14 20.80 20.43
N LEU A 336 -10.32 20.78 21.02
CA LEU A 336 -11.49 20.12 20.45
C LEU A 336 -12.08 21.00 19.36
N PHE A 337 -12.06 20.53 18.11
CA PHE A 337 -12.78 21.13 17.00
C PHE A 337 -14.28 20.86 17.15
N SER A 338 -14.94 21.65 17.93
CA SER A 338 -16.31 22.15 17.77
C SER A 338 -16.62 23.10 18.93
N LYS A 339 -16.72 24.35 18.61
CA LYS A 339 -17.26 25.43 19.45
C LYS A 339 -16.96 25.34 20.95
N LEU A 340 -15.83 25.93 21.37
CA LEU A 340 -15.56 26.39 22.73
C LEU A 340 -15.37 25.33 23.82
N THR A 341 -14.25 24.59 23.82
CA THR A 341 -13.75 24.08 25.11
C THR A 341 -12.25 23.75 25.04
N LEU A 342 -11.48 24.50 25.79
CA LEU A 342 -10.05 24.26 26.04
C LEU A 342 -9.91 23.30 27.22
N PHE A 343 -9.33 22.10 27.01
CA PHE A 343 -8.88 21.24 28.10
C PHE A 343 -7.40 21.48 28.34
N ASN A 344 -7.03 21.74 29.58
CA ASN A 344 -5.65 21.68 30.04
C ASN A 344 -5.43 20.41 30.84
N LEU A 345 -4.56 19.56 30.38
CA LEU A 345 -4.06 18.39 31.10
C LEU A 345 -2.65 18.72 31.61
N SER A 346 -2.49 18.83 32.91
CA SER A 346 -1.17 19.01 33.53
C SER A 346 -0.80 17.78 34.34
N LEU A 347 0.34 17.18 34.03
CA LEU A 347 0.94 16.07 34.77
C LEU A 347 2.06 16.62 35.64
N LYS A 348 1.80 16.80 36.93
CA LYS A 348 2.81 17.10 37.95
C LYS A 348 2.76 16.02 39.05
N ASN A 349 3.88 15.41 39.36
CA ASN A 349 4.06 14.48 40.48
C ASN A 349 3.05 13.34 40.51
N ALA A 350 2.96 12.55 39.44
CA ALA A 350 2.10 11.35 39.35
C ALA A 350 0.58 11.57 39.58
N VAL A 351 0.10 12.81 39.44
CA VAL A 351 -1.33 13.14 39.56
C VAL A 351 -1.79 13.79 38.26
N VAL A 352 -2.77 13.15 37.58
CA VAL A 352 -3.47 13.74 36.42
C VAL A 352 -4.64 14.57 36.91
N ARG A 353 -4.67 15.84 36.57
CA ARG A 353 -5.80 16.74 36.89
C ARG A 353 -6.45 17.20 35.61
N LEU A 354 -7.70 16.81 35.41
CA LEU A 354 -8.55 17.28 34.33
C LEU A 354 -9.44 18.41 34.82
N LYS A 355 -9.34 19.57 34.19
CA LYS A 355 -10.26 20.70 34.45
C LYS A 355 -11.06 20.95 33.17
N PHE A 356 -12.37 20.99 33.29
CA PHE A 356 -13.30 21.36 32.24
C PHE A 356 -14.11 22.59 32.68
N CYS A 357 -14.03 23.69 31.94
CA CYS A 357 -14.72 24.93 32.28
C CYS A 357 -14.62 25.34 33.74
N GLY A 358 -13.43 25.20 34.35
CA GLY A 358 -13.23 25.55 35.77
C GLY A 358 -13.69 24.48 36.79
N LEU A 359 -14.41 23.45 36.35
CA LEU A 359 -14.88 22.34 37.21
C LEU A 359 -13.84 21.20 37.19
N ARG A 360 -13.61 20.61 38.35
CA ARG A 360 -12.71 19.48 38.56
C ARG A 360 -13.45 18.19 38.18
N ILE A 361 -13.17 17.61 37.01
CA ILE A 361 -13.91 16.45 36.50
C ILE A 361 -13.29 15.14 36.99
N LEU A 362 -11.96 15.04 37.07
CA LEU A 362 -11.28 13.81 37.46
C LEU A 362 -9.97 14.09 38.18
N ARG A 363 -9.67 13.30 39.19
CA ARG A 363 -8.36 13.26 39.86
C ARG A 363 -7.88 11.82 39.85
N LEU A 364 -6.93 11.51 38.99
CA LEU A 364 -6.29 10.18 38.97
C LEU A 364 -5.01 10.23 39.79
N ARG A 365 -4.90 9.34 40.77
CA ARG A 365 -3.71 9.14 41.59
C ARG A 365 -3.03 7.84 41.14
N GLN A 366 -1.74 7.93 40.79
CA GLN A 366 -0.96 6.72 40.58
C GLN A 366 -0.85 5.98 41.95
N ARG A 367 -1.32 4.76 42.04
CA ARG A 367 -0.98 3.88 43.18
C ARG A 367 0.48 3.47 43.03
N LYS A 368 1.25 3.66 44.08
CA LYS A 368 2.63 3.20 44.20
C LYS A 368 2.74 1.71 43.99
#